data_27c435c29afe52d803e324f0c4d0fd5c
#
_entry.id   27c435c29afe52d803e324f0c4d0fd5c
#
_cell.length_a   1.000
_cell.length_b   1.000
_cell.length_c   1.000
_cell.angle_alpha   90.00
_cell.angle_beta   90.00
_cell.angle_gamma   90.00
#
_symmetry.space_group_name_H-M   'P 1'
#
loop_
_entity.id
_entity.type
_entity.pdbx_description
1 polymer ?
#
loop_
_entity_poly.entity_id
_entity_poly.type
_entity_poly.pdbx_seq_one_letter_code
_entity_poly.pdbx_strand_id
1 'polypeptide(L)'
;MFDVHNSKHVDGNIVIYDMKTVTPFYDYTIVASCNTARQGHATVDYLRDLAKDGFNVRGYSAMPDALWYLVDLGMVVVHVFVGEERKRYNLDGLYYGLDKLVLED
;
A
#
# COMPACT_ATOMS: atom_id res chain seq x y z
N MET A 1 -10.35 -9.93 0.28
CA MET A 1 -10.80 -8.56 0.25
C MET A 1 -10.92 -7.98 1.64
N PHE A 2 -10.66 -6.70 1.81
CA PHE A 2 -10.72 -6.13 3.14
C PHE A 2 -12.14 -5.87 3.55
N ASP A 3 -12.44 -6.20 4.78
CA ASP A 3 -13.71 -5.84 5.39
C ASP A 3 -13.41 -4.75 6.41
N VAL A 4 -13.69 -3.54 6.05
CA VAL A 4 -13.41 -2.39 6.90
C VAL A 4 -14.12 -2.49 8.23
N HIS A 5 -15.31 -3.04 8.24
CA HIS A 5 -16.07 -3.12 9.49
C HIS A 5 -15.49 -4.15 10.45
N ASN A 6 -14.98 -5.23 9.92
CA ASN A 6 -14.37 -6.24 10.77
C ASN A 6 -12.94 -5.95 11.08
N SER A 7 -12.33 -5.13 10.24
CA SER A 7 -10.93 -4.83 10.41
C SER A 7 -10.71 -3.45 10.95
N LYS A 8 -11.70 -2.93 11.60
CA LYS A 8 -11.57 -1.59 12.09
C LYS A 8 -10.44 -1.38 13.00
N HIS A 9 -10.11 -2.44 13.54
CA HIS A 9 -8.97 -2.44 14.33
C HIS A 9 -7.79 -2.20 13.50
N VAL A 10 -7.96 -2.28 12.27
CA VAL A 10 -6.90 -2.09 11.56
C VAL A 10 -7.10 -1.12 10.72
N ASP A 11 -6.44 -0.78 10.42
CA ASP A 11 -5.99 -0.11 9.43
C ASP A 11 -6.07 -0.90 8.18
N GLY A 12 -6.96 -1.78 8.04
CA GLY A 12 -7.17 -2.58 6.86
C GLY A 12 -7.66 -1.79 5.67
N ASN A 13 -7.97 -0.54 5.87
CA ASN A 13 -8.40 0.32 4.81
C ASN A 13 -7.31 0.51 3.77
N ILE A 14 -7.68 0.33 2.53
CA ILE A 14 -6.80 0.66 1.41
C ILE A 14 -7.18 2.06 0.97
N VAL A 15 -6.22 2.94 0.92
CA VAL A 15 -6.44 4.31 0.46
C VAL A 15 -5.56 4.56 -0.76
N ILE A 16 -6.17 5.07 -1.83
CA ILE A 16 -5.47 5.42 -3.05
C ILE A 16 -5.41 6.92 -3.12
N TYR A 17 -4.20 7.47 -3.09
CA TYR A 17 -3.99 8.92 -3.18
C TYR A 17 -3.61 9.31 -4.59
N ASP A 18 -4.22 10.37 -5.11
CA ASP A 18 -3.87 10.94 -6.39
C ASP A 18 -2.61 11.78 -6.22
N MET A 19 -1.54 11.40 -6.87
CA MET A 19 -0.25 12.05 -6.75
C MET A 19 0.07 12.98 -7.92
N LYS A 20 -0.85 13.16 -8.86
CA LYS A 20 -0.54 13.90 -10.09
C LYS A 20 -0.14 15.35 -9.85
N THR A 21 -0.61 15.95 -8.77
CA THR A 21 -0.24 17.33 -8.44
C THR A 21 1.00 17.40 -7.57
N VAL A 22 1.54 16.26 -7.12
CA VAL A 22 2.67 16.21 -6.20
C VAL A 22 3.96 15.85 -6.92
N THR A 23 3.90 14.91 -7.83
CA THR A 23 5.10 14.42 -8.51
C THR A 23 4.76 14.00 -9.95
N PRO A 24 5.70 14.17 -10.89
CA PRO A 24 5.51 13.67 -12.24
C PRO A 24 5.91 12.20 -12.40
N PHE A 25 6.47 11.57 -11.36
CA PHE A 25 7.03 10.24 -11.48
C PHE A 25 6.03 9.12 -11.39
N TYR A 26 4.90 9.34 -10.73
CA TYR A 26 3.83 8.34 -10.64
C TYR A 26 2.49 9.05 -10.36
N ASP A 27 1.41 8.35 -10.70
CA ASP A 27 0.08 8.94 -10.62
C ASP A 27 -0.62 8.66 -9.30
N TYR A 28 -0.36 7.50 -8.69
CA TYR A 28 -1.07 7.09 -7.49
C TYR A 28 -0.16 6.45 -6.47
N THR A 29 -0.45 6.70 -5.21
CA THR A 29 0.14 5.97 -4.09
C THR A 29 -0.97 5.20 -3.40
N ILE A 30 -0.77 3.92 -3.20
CA ILE A 30 -1.71 3.07 -2.48
C ILE A 30 -1.10 2.77 -1.13
N VAL A 31 -1.85 3.02 -0.07
CA VAL A 31 -1.44 2.73 1.29
C VAL A 31 -2.38 1.69 1.86
N ALA A 32 -1.83 0.59 2.32
CA ALA A 32 -2.60 -0.51 2.89
C ALA A 32 -1.94 -1.01 4.16
N SER A 33 -2.68 -1.72 4.96
CA SER A 33 -2.18 -2.30 6.21
C SER A 33 -2.50 -3.77 6.28
N CYS A 34 -1.68 -4.50 7.02
CA CYS A 34 -1.95 -5.89 7.35
C CYS A 34 -1.55 -6.13 8.80
N ASN A 35 -1.94 -7.27 9.34
CA ASN A 35 -1.72 -7.55 10.75
C ASN A 35 -0.37 -8.21 11.03
N THR A 36 0.18 -8.92 10.07
CA THR A 36 1.43 -9.67 10.28
C THR A 36 2.37 -9.48 9.10
N ALA A 37 3.66 -9.66 9.36
CA ALA A 37 4.66 -9.64 8.30
C ALA A 37 4.39 -10.69 7.23
N ARG A 38 3.85 -11.83 7.64
CA ARG A 38 3.51 -12.90 6.71
C ARG A 38 2.46 -12.44 5.70
N GLN A 39 1.44 -11.72 6.15
CA GLN A 39 0.43 -11.16 5.29
C GLN A 39 1.02 -10.11 4.36
N GLY A 40 1.91 -9.28 4.87
CA GLY A 40 2.60 -8.27 4.07
C GLY A 40 3.41 -8.90 2.96
N HIS A 41 4.17 -9.94 3.29
CA HIS A 41 4.97 -10.66 2.31
C HIS A 41 4.08 -11.32 1.25
N ALA A 42 2.98 -11.92 1.67
CA ALA A 42 2.03 -12.54 0.73
C ALA A 42 1.41 -11.50 -0.21
N THR A 43 1.13 -10.31 0.30
CA THR A 43 0.59 -9.22 -0.52
C THR A 43 1.61 -8.79 -1.58
N VAL A 44 2.88 -8.66 -1.19
CA VAL A 44 3.94 -8.31 -2.14
C VAL A 44 4.07 -9.38 -3.22
N ASP A 45 4.03 -10.66 -2.84
CA ASP A 45 4.11 -11.76 -3.80
C ASP A 45 2.94 -11.73 -4.77
N TYR A 46 1.75 -11.45 -4.27
CA TYR A 46 0.56 -11.34 -5.11
C TYR A 46 0.70 -10.19 -6.11
N LEU A 47 1.18 -9.05 -5.66
CA LEU A 47 1.38 -7.89 -6.55
C LEU A 47 2.43 -8.18 -7.61
N ARG A 48 3.50 -8.89 -7.24
CA ARG A 48 4.52 -9.29 -8.19
C ARG A 48 3.96 -10.25 -9.24
N ASP A 49 3.07 -11.15 -8.84
CA ASP A 49 2.43 -12.05 -9.78
C ASP A 49 1.52 -11.31 -10.74
N LEU A 50 0.80 -10.31 -10.25
CA LEU A 50 -0.01 -9.47 -11.12
C LEU A 50 0.85 -8.76 -12.16
N ALA A 51 2.06 -8.40 -11.79
CA ALA A 51 2.96 -7.72 -12.71
C ALA A 51 3.30 -8.58 -13.93
N LYS A 52 3.26 -9.89 -13.79
CA LYS A 52 3.51 -10.77 -14.93
C LYS A 52 2.39 -10.65 -15.97
N ASP A 53 1.24 -10.15 -15.56
CA ASP A 53 0.09 -10.01 -16.43
C ASP A 53 -0.05 -8.61 -17.01
N GLY A 54 0.99 -7.83 -17.00
CA GLY A 54 0.95 -6.53 -17.66
C GLY A 54 1.50 -5.36 -16.88
N PHE A 55 1.81 -5.55 -15.60
CA PHE A 55 2.43 -4.49 -14.82
C PHE A 55 3.91 -4.77 -14.72
N ASN A 56 4.72 -3.72 -14.72
CA ASN A 56 6.15 -3.87 -14.52
C ASN A 56 6.49 -3.51 -13.08
N VAL A 57 7.05 -4.46 -12.35
CA VAL A 57 7.54 -4.17 -11.02
C VAL A 57 8.90 -3.53 -11.16
N ARG A 58 9.05 -2.29 -10.74
CA ARG A 58 10.31 -1.56 -10.82
C ARG A 58 11.14 -1.72 -9.56
N GLY A 59 10.51 -2.09 -8.45
CA GLY A 59 11.23 -2.34 -7.21
C GLY A 59 10.29 -2.82 -6.13
N TYR A 60 10.83 -3.53 -5.16
CA TYR A 60 10.06 -3.97 -4.02
C TYR A 60 11.00 -4.32 -2.87
N SER A 61 10.48 -4.28 -1.67
CA SER A 61 11.18 -4.81 -0.51
C SER A 61 10.53 -6.14 -0.12
N ALA A 62 11.34 -7.11 0.23
CA ALA A 62 10.86 -8.46 0.51
C ALA A 62 11.55 -9.09 1.73
N MET A 63 11.92 -8.30 2.71
CA MET A 63 12.51 -8.82 3.94
C MET A 63 11.43 -9.60 4.69
N PRO A 64 11.69 -10.84 5.08
CA PRO A 64 10.64 -11.68 5.69
C PRO A 64 10.00 -11.12 6.95
N ASP A 65 10.74 -10.30 7.68
CA ASP A 65 10.26 -9.70 8.92
C ASP A 65 10.09 -8.19 8.80
N ALA A 66 9.99 -7.68 7.59
CA ALA A 66 9.81 -6.25 7.40
C ALA A 66 8.45 -5.81 7.93
N LEU A 67 8.39 -4.58 8.40
CA LEU A 67 7.15 -3.98 8.86
C LEU A 67 6.59 -2.99 7.83
N TRP A 68 7.29 -2.80 6.75
CA TRP A 68 6.89 -1.91 5.67
C TRP A 68 7.38 -2.50 4.35
N TYR A 69 6.45 -2.80 3.48
CA TYR A 69 6.76 -3.33 2.16
C TYR A 69 6.41 -2.28 1.12
N LEU A 70 7.29 -2.12 0.16
CA LEU A 70 7.11 -1.16 -0.91
C LEU A 70 7.14 -1.90 -2.24
N VAL A 71 6.16 -1.65 -3.08
CA VAL A 71 6.14 -2.20 -4.43
C VAL A 71 5.98 -1.05 -5.41
N ASP A 72 6.96 -0.86 -6.28
CA ASP A 72 6.94 0.19 -7.29
C ASP A 72 6.51 -0.43 -8.62
N LEU A 73 5.33 -0.07 -9.08
CA LEU A 73 4.75 -0.56 -10.32
C LEU A 73 4.83 0.48 -11.45
N GLY A 74 5.66 1.47 -11.29
CA GLY A 74 5.80 2.52 -12.30
C GLY A 74 4.91 3.70 -11.99
N MET A 75 3.72 3.71 -12.53
CA MET A 75 2.79 4.82 -12.29
C MET A 75 2.04 4.69 -10.97
N VAL A 76 2.17 3.55 -10.30
CA VAL A 76 1.53 3.29 -9.01
C VAL A 76 2.58 2.75 -8.06
N VAL A 77 2.64 3.32 -6.87
CA VAL A 77 3.52 2.85 -5.80
C VAL A 77 2.64 2.33 -4.68
N VAL A 78 2.90 1.13 -4.21
CA VAL A 78 2.10 0.51 -3.15
C VAL A 78 2.92 0.40 -1.89
N HIS A 79 2.38 0.90 -0.78
CA HIS A 79 2.96 0.76 0.54
C HIS A 79 2.08 -0.16 1.37
N VAL A 80 2.64 -1.21 1.92
CA VAL A 80 1.94 -2.12 2.82
C VAL A 80 2.63 -2.07 4.17
N PHE A 81 1.92 -1.61 5.18
CA PHE A 81 2.46 -1.50 6.53
C PHE A 81 1.92 -2.63 7.41
N VAL A 82 2.76 -3.12 8.30
CA VAL A 82 2.39 -4.18 9.23
C VAL A 82 2.10 -3.58 10.59
N GLY A 83 0.97 -3.92 11.16
CA GLY A 83 0.61 -3.49 12.51
C GLY A 83 0.49 -1.97 12.63
N GLU A 84 1.21 -1.41 13.58
CA GLU A 84 1.15 0.03 13.87
C GLU A 84 2.12 0.87 13.05
N GLU A 85 2.88 0.27 12.16
CA GLU A 85 3.88 1.02 11.38
C GLU A 85 3.24 2.08 10.50
N ARG A 86 2.01 1.87 10.02
CA ARG A 86 1.31 2.85 9.21
C ARG A 86 1.13 4.16 9.98
N LYS A 87 0.76 4.08 11.25
CA LYS A 87 0.61 5.26 12.09
C LYS A 87 1.95 5.91 12.37
N ARG A 88 2.96 5.09 12.57
CA ARG A 88 4.27 5.60 12.90
C ARG A 88 4.88 6.42 11.77
N TYR A 89 4.78 5.93 10.52
CA TYR A 89 5.30 6.66 9.37
C TYR A 89 4.36 7.74 8.90
N ASN A 90 3.07 7.54 9.11
CA ASN A 90 2.04 8.56 8.86
C ASN A 90 2.05 9.16 7.45
N LEU A 91 2.14 8.31 6.44
CA LEU A 91 1.99 8.77 5.07
C LEU A 91 0.59 9.36 4.83
N ASP A 92 -0.42 8.80 5.49
CA ASP A 92 -1.78 9.31 5.38
C ASP A 92 -1.86 10.76 5.83
N GLY A 93 -1.11 11.13 6.87
CA GLY A 93 -1.05 12.51 7.31
C GLY A 93 -0.35 13.42 6.31
N LEU A 94 0.72 12.92 5.71
CA LEU A 94 1.45 13.67 4.70
C LEU A 94 0.57 13.94 3.48
N TYR A 95 -0.25 12.98 3.09
CA TYR A 95 -1.09 13.06 1.90
C TYR A 95 -2.52 13.50 2.19
N TYR A 96 -2.77 14.00 3.39
CA TYR A 96 -4.13 14.28 3.86
C TYR A 96 -4.94 15.18 2.94
N GLY A 97 -4.34 16.18 2.35
CA GLY A 97 -5.04 17.13 1.50
C GLY A 97 -5.23 16.71 0.04
N LEU A 98 -4.73 15.53 -0.32
CA LEU A 98 -4.84 15.08 -1.70
C LEU A 98 -6.17 14.40 -1.97
N ASP A 99 -6.59 14.41 -3.22
CA ASP A 99 -7.74 13.62 -3.64
C ASP A 99 -7.45 12.15 -3.38
N LYS A 100 -8.43 11.44 -2.87
CA LYS A 100 -8.21 10.05 -2.49
C LYS A 100 -9.47 9.23 -2.64
N LEU A 101 -9.27 7.92 -2.82
CA LEU A 101 -10.33 6.94 -2.81
C LEU A 101 -10.05 5.98 -1.67
N VAL A 102 -11.00 5.82 -0.76
CA VAL A 102 -10.90 4.86 0.33
C VAL A 102 -11.70 3.63 -0.05
N LEU A 103 -11.04 2.48 -0.10
CA LEU A 103 -11.73 1.24 -0.43
C LEU A 103 -12.22 0.59 0.84
N GLU A 104 -13.53 0.34 0.87
CA GLU A 104 -14.15 -0.30 2.01
C GLU A 104 -14.88 -1.53 1.54
N ASP A 105 -14.83 -2.55 2.33
CA ASP A 105 -15.57 -3.80 2.08
C ASP A 105 -16.92 -3.78 2.72
#